data_03812ddc2642f611947887dc80b35ded
#
_entry.id   03812ddc2642f611947887dc80b35ded
#
_cell.length_a   1.000
_cell.length_b   1.000
_cell.length_c   1.000
_cell.angle_alpha   90.00
_cell.angle_beta   90.00
_cell.angle_gamma   90.00
#
_symmetry.space_group_name_H-M   'P 1'
#
loop_
_entity.id
_entity.type
_entity.pdbx_description
1 polymer ?
#
loop_
_entity_poly.entity_id
_entity_poly.type
_entity_poly.pdbx_seq_one_letter_code
_entity_poly.pdbx_strand_id
1 'polypeptide(L)'
;MTITRQILQQKREAILEIARRYGASDIRIFGSIARGDATEASDLDLIVRFEPGRSLFDHGGLLMDLQDLLGVKVDVISEHGMRERFRNHVMKEAIPL
;
A
#
# COMPACT_ATOMS: atom_id res chain seq x y z
N MET A 1 -12.30 -13.16 0.84
CA MET A 1 -11.92 -12.80 2.24
C MET A 1 -11.73 -11.29 2.31
N THR A 2 -12.34 -10.65 3.29
CA THR A 2 -12.17 -9.21 3.50
C THR A 2 -10.83 -8.94 4.17
N ILE A 3 -10.01 -8.07 3.56
CA ILE A 3 -8.77 -7.62 4.19
C ILE A 3 -9.11 -6.58 5.26
N THR A 4 -8.55 -6.76 6.44
CA THR A 4 -8.73 -5.85 7.58
C THR A 4 -7.37 -5.35 8.04
N ARG A 5 -7.38 -4.29 8.86
CA ARG A 5 -6.13 -3.81 9.49
C ARG A 5 -5.47 -4.90 10.33
N GLN A 6 -6.27 -5.75 10.99
CA GLN A 6 -5.75 -6.83 11.80
C GLN A 6 -4.98 -7.84 10.95
N ILE A 7 -5.51 -8.23 9.79
CA ILE A 7 -4.83 -9.14 8.87
C ILE A 7 -3.51 -8.52 8.38
N LEU A 8 -3.53 -7.23 8.06
CA LEU A 8 -2.32 -6.52 7.63
C LEU A 8 -1.27 -6.49 8.73
N GLN A 9 -1.67 -6.31 9.98
CA GLN A 9 -0.74 -6.36 11.11
C GLN A 9 -0.11 -7.74 11.27
N GLN A 10 -0.88 -8.79 11.09
CA GLN A 10 -0.38 -10.16 11.15
C GLN A 10 0.65 -10.45 10.04
N LYS A 11 0.48 -9.84 8.87
CA LYS A 11 1.34 -10.03 7.71
C LYS A 11 2.36 -8.90 7.53
N ARG A 12 2.46 -8.01 8.50
CA ARG A 12 3.28 -6.80 8.42
C ARG A 12 4.73 -7.10 8.05
N GLU A 13 5.36 -8.07 8.70
CA GLU A 13 6.76 -8.39 8.42
C GLU A 13 6.97 -8.87 6.98
N ALA A 14 6.06 -9.68 6.47
CA ALA A 14 6.13 -10.16 5.08
C ALA A 14 5.94 -9.00 4.10
N ILE A 15 5.01 -8.10 4.40
CA ILE A 15 4.78 -6.91 3.57
C ILE A 15 6.01 -6.01 3.54
N LEU A 16 6.62 -5.76 4.69
CA LEU A 16 7.82 -4.93 4.79
C LEU A 16 9.01 -5.56 4.06
N GLU A 17 9.13 -6.87 4.12
CA GLU A 17 10.18 -7.60 3.40
C GLU A 17 10.05 -7.43 1.90
N ILE A 18 8.83 -7.59 1.38
CA ILE A 18 8.56 -7.37 -0.04
C ILE A 18 8.85 -5.92 -0.42
N ALA A 19 8.41 -4.97 0.40
CA ALA A 19 8.64 -3.55 0.15
C ALA A 19 10.13 -3.23 0.04
N ARG A 20 10.94 -3.79 0.93
CA ARG A 20 12.40 -3.57 0.90
C ARG A 20 13.03 -4.04 -0.41
N ARG A 21 12.57 -5.17 -0.97
CA ARG A 21 13.06 -5.68 -2.25
C ARG A 21 12.91 -4.67 -3.38
N TYR A 22 11.84 -3.91 -3.34
CA TYR A 22 11.51 -2.96 -4.40
C TYR A 22 11.82 -1.52 -4.05
N GLY A 23 12.55 -1.30 -2.92
CA GLY A 23 12.96 0.04 -2.52
C GLY A 23 11.84 0.92 -2.00
N ALA A 24 10.78 0.31 -1.47
CA ALA A 24 9.62 1.03 -0.93
C ALA A 24 9.70 1.12 0.60
N SER A 25 9.34 2.28 1.13
CA SER A 25 9.30 2.57 2.56
C SER A 25 8.10 3.45 2.89
N ASP A 26 7.92 3.78 4.17
CA ASP A 26 6.81 4.63 4.64
C ASP A 26 5.46 4.15 4.11
N ILE A 27 5.19 2.87 4.32
CA ILE A 27 3.96 2.26 3.81
C ILE A 27 2.78 2.71 4.66
N ARG A 28 1.77 3.25 4.00
CA ARG A 28 0.54 3.72 4.63
C ARG A 28 -0.66 3.07 3.98
N ILE A 29 -1.68 2.79 4.79
CA ILE A 29 -2.94 2.24 4.30
C ILE A 29 -3.89 3.41 4.08
N PHE A 30 -4.60 3.38 2.97
CA PHE A 30 -5.53 4.42 2.58
C PHE A 30 -6.85 3.78 2.13
N GLY A 31 -7.92 4.58 2.04
CA GLY A 31 -9.19 4.12 1.50
C GLY A 31 -10.04 3.34 2.49
N SER A 32 -10.86 2.42 1.98
CA SER A 32 -11.89 1.73 2.78
C SER A 32 -11.31 0.94 3.95
N ILE A 33 -10.17 0.32 3.77
CA ILE A 33 -9.53 -0.47 4.84
C ILE A 33 -9.06 0.46 5.97
N ALA A 34 -8.48 1.61 5.61
CA ALA A 34 -8.06 2.61 6.60
C ALA A 34 -9.26 3.16 7.39
N ARG A 35 -10.39 3.36 6.72
CA ARG A 35 -11.61 3.86 7.35
C ARG A 35 -12.36 2.80 8.17
N GLY A 36 -12.07 1.51 7.93
CA GLY A 36 -12.75 0.42 8.61
C GLY A 36 -14.08 0.02 7.98
N ASP A 37 -14.37 0.46 6.75
CA ASP A 37 -15.61 0.13 6.04
C ASP A 37 -15.38 -0.78 4.83
N ALA A 38 -14.28 -1.51 4.81
CA ALA A 38 -13.95 -2.43 3.73
C ALA A 38 -14.94 -3.59 3.64
N THR A 39 -15.19 -4.02 2.40
CA THR A 39 -16.00 -5.21 2.10
C THR A 39 -15.15 -6.21 1.32
N GLU A 40 -15.73 -7.37 0.98
CA GLU A 40 -15.03 -8.37 0.15
C GLU A 40 -14.66 -7.84 -1.24
N ALA A 41 -15.38 -6.83 -1.71
CA ALA A 41 -15.11 -6.20 -3.01
C ALA A 41 -14.09 -5.07 -2.92
N SER A 42 -13.63 -4.71 -1.72
CA SER A 42 -12.68 -3.61 -1.54
C SER A 42 -11.27 -4.01 -1.95
N ASP A 43 -10.59 -3.08 -2.62
CA ASP A 43 -9.17 -3.22 -2.92
C ASP A 43 -8.34 -2.69 -1.74
N LEU A 44 -7.11 -3.15 -1.64
CA LEU A 44 -6.16 -2.58 -0.69
C LEU A 44 -5.43 -1.43 -1.35
N ASP A 45 -5.58 -0.23 -0.80
CA ASP A 45 -4.92 0.98 -1.29
C ASP A 45 -3.74 1.30 -0.38
N LEU A 46 -2.54 1.32 -0.95
CA LEU A 46 -1.32 1.64 -0.23
C LEU A 46 -0.63 2.86 -0.83
N ILE A 47 -0.09 3.69 0.05
CA ILE A 47 0.77 4.80 -0.32
C ILE A 47 2.17 4.45 0.14
N VAL A 48 3.14 4.52 -0.76
CA VAL A 48 4.52 4.15 -0.45
C VAL A 48 5.46 5.23 -0.95
N ARG A 49 6.67 5.25 -0.37
CA ARG A 49 7.75 6.10 -0.85
C ARG A 49 8.82 5.20 -1.45
N PHE A 50 9.07 5.36 -2.76
CA PHE A 50 10.17 4.66 -3.41
C PHE A 50 11.47 5.44 -3.26
N GLU A 51 12.56 4.73 -3.06
CA GLU A 51 13.88 5.36 -3.04
C GLU A 51 14.25 5.89 -4.43
N PRO A 52 15.12 6.91 -4.52
CA PRO A 52 15.57 7.43 -5.82
C PRO A 52 16.18 6.34 -6.69
N GLY A 53 15.92 6.40 -8.00
CA GLY A 53 16.46 5.45 -8.95
C GLY A 53 15.60 4.21 -9.18
N ARG A 54 14.51 4.05 -8.46
CA ARG A 54 13.58 2.95 -8.71
C ARG A 54 12.68 3.28 -9.90
N SER A 55 12.28 2.24 -10.62
CA SER A 55 11.54 2.36 -11.89
C SER A 55 10.12 1.82 -11.76
N LEU A 56 9.37 1.90 -12.87
CA LEU A 56 8.05 1.27 -12.96
C LEU A 56 8.10 -0.24 -12.76
N PHE A 57 9.22 -0.88 -13.03
CA PHE A 57 9.39 -2.31 -12.76
C PHE A 57 9.35 -2.60 -11.27
N ASP A 58 9.94 -1.73 -10.46
CA ASP A 58 9.87 -1.86 -9.00
C ASP A 58 8.45 -1.66 -8.50
N HIS A 59 7.75 -0.68 -9.04
CA HIS A 59 6.33 -0.42 -8.70
C HIS A 59 5.47 -1.64 -9.05
N GLY A 60 5.60 -2.15 -10.27
CA GLY A 60 4.83 -3.32 -10.73
C GLY A 60 5.17 -4.59 -9.96
N GLY A 61 6.46 -4.80 -9.66
CA GLY A 61 6.90 -5.95 -8.89
C GLY A 61 6.34 -5.94 -7.46
N LEU A 62 6.36 -4.78 -6.82
CA LEU A 62 5.78 -4.62 -5.49
C LEU A 62 4.28 -4.95 -5.49
N LEU A 63 3.55 -4.39 -6.46
CA LEU A 63 2.13 -4.63 -6.60
C LEU A 63 1.82 -6.11 -6.76
N MET A 64 2.51 -6.79 -7.67
CA MET A 64 2.27 -8.20 -7.96
C MET A 64 2.58 -9.10 -6.77
N ASP A 65 3.72 -8.87 -6.12
CA ASP A 65 4.12 -9.68 -4.97
C ASP A 65 3.19 -9.49 -3.78
N LEU A 66 2.69 -8.27 -3.57
CA LEU A 66 1.71 -8.01 -2.52
C LEU A 66 0.37 -8.67 -2.82
N GLN A 67 -0.08 -8.66 -4.07
CA GLN A 67 -1.29 -9.35 -4.46
C GLN A 67 -1.17 -10.86 -4.26
N ASP A 68 -0.02 -11.43 -4.58
CA ASP A 68 0.24 -12.86 -4.36
C ASP A 68 0.22 -13.19 -2.86
N LEU A 69 0.82 -12.35 -2.04
CA LEU A 69 0.84 -12.56 -0.59
C LEU A 69 -0.54 -12.45 0.05
N LEU A 70 -1.32 -11.45 -0.36
CA LEU A 70 -2.56 -11.08 0.33
C LEU A 70 -3.80 -11.67 -0.31
N GLY A 71 -3.72 -12.13 -1.56
CA GLY A 71 -4.85 -12.73 -2.26
C GLY A 71 -5.96 -11.75 -2.61
N VAL A 72 -5.68 -10.45 -2.65
CA VAL A 72 -6.63 -9.40 -3.02
C VAL A 72 -5.98 -8.44 -3.99
N LYS A 73 -6.79 -7.66 -4.67
CA LYS A 73 -6.27 -6.61 -5.54
C LYS A 73 -5.65 -5.51 -4.70
N VAL A 74 -4.45 -5.07 -5.10
CA VAL A 74 -3.69 -4.04 -4.40
C VAL A 74 -3.43 -2.89 -5.37
N ASP A 75 -3.69 -1.67 -4.92
CA ASP A 75 -3.28 -0.45 -5.60
C ASP A 75 -2.13 0.18 -4.85
N VAL A 76 -1.03 0.43 -5.55
CA VAL A 76 0.15 1.06 -4.97
C VAL A 76 0.30 2.46 -5.56
N ILE A 77 0.29 3.46 -4.69
CA ILE A 77 0.43 4.86 -5.07
C ILE A 77 1.75 5.37 -4.55
N SER A 78 2.58 5.92 -5.44
CA SER A 78 3.84 6.55 -5.05
C SER A 78 3.57 7.92 -4.46
N GLU A 79 4.07 8.18 -3.25
CA GLU A 79 3.92 9.47 -2.58
C GLU A 79 4.43 10.63 -3.45
N HIS A 80 5.57 10.42 -4.13
CA HIS A 80 6.18 11.45 -4.95
C HIS A 80 5.42 11.76 -6.25
N GLY A 81 4.55 10.85 -6.69
CA GLY A 81 3.75 11.05 -7.89
C GLY A 81 2.45 11.82 -7.66
N MET A 82 2.12 12.12 -6.43
CA MET A 82 0.85 12.80 -6.10
C MET A 82 0.98 14.31 -6.20
N ARG A 83 -0.07 14.94 -6.72
CA ARG A 83 -0.19 16.39 -6.69
C ARG A 83 -0.39 16.85 -5.24
N GLU A 84 0.12 18.02 -4.89
CA GLU A 84 0.13 18.52 -3.51
C GLU A 84 -1.27 18.52 -2.87
N ARG A 85 -2.28 19.00 -3.57
CA ARG A 85 -3.65 19.04 -3.03
C ARG A 85 -4.17 17.64 -2.72
N PHE A 86 -3.98 16.71 -3.65
CA PHE A 86 -4.40 15.32 -3.48
C PHE A 86 -3.60 14.65 -2.35
N ARG A 87 -2.29 14.89 -2.33
CA ARG A 87 -1.41 14.36 -1.29
C ARG A 87 -1.87 14.81 0.11
N ASN A 88 -2.14 16.11 0.27
CA ASN A 88 -2.58 16.65 1.55
C ASN A 88 -3.91 16.03 2.00
N HIS A 89 -4.84 15.82 1.08
CA HIS A 89 -6.12 15.19 1.39
C HIS A 89 -5.94 13.73 1.79
N VAL A 90 -5.19 12.96 1.03
CA VAL A 90 -4.97 11.53 1.23
C VAL A 90 -4.20 11.27 2.52
N MET A 91 -3.16 12.07 2.79
CA MET A 91 -2.32 11.86 3.97
C MET A 91 -3.04 12.12 5.29
N LYS A 92 -4.14 12.87 5.27
CA LYS A 92 -4.97 13.07 6.46
C LYS A 92 -5.72 11.79 6.85
N GLU A 93 -6.09 10.97 5.87
CA GLU A 93 -6.83 9.72 6.11
C GLU A 93 -5.91 8.51 6.21
N ALA A 94 -4.73 8.58 5.61
CA ALA A 94 -3.81 7.45 5.57
C ALA A 94 -3.27 7.13 6.96
N ILE A 95 -3.14 5.84 7.24
CA ILE A 95 -2.60 5.36 8.52
C ILE A 95 -1.35 4.53 8.25
N PRO A 96 -0.33 4.61 9.12
CA PRO A 96 0.86 3.76 8.96
C PRO A 96 0.52 2.28 9.03
N LEU A 97 1.22 1.49 8.24
CA LEU A 97 1.15 0.04 8.36
C LEU A 97 1.80 -0.42 9.72
#